data_3d515b9e41994c225ad86900a5d4f72a
#
_entry.id   3d515b9e41994c225ad86900a5d4f72a
#
_cell.length_a   1.000
_cell.length_b   1.000
_cell.length_c   1.000
_cell.angle_alpha   90.00
_cell.angle_beta   90.00
_cell.angle_gamma   90.00
#
_symmetry.space_group_name_H-M   'P 1'
#
loop_
_entity.id
_entity.type
_entity.pdbx_description
1 polymer ?
#
loop_
_entity_poly.entity_id
_entity_poly.type
_entity_poly.pdbx_seq_one_letter_code
_entity_poly.pdbx_strand_id
1 'polypeptide(L)'
;MIRRIDMALHVQEICALNDIKVRYQSMDEIEPRYWANPNKREIQIRPTKNTGYYVSALHEIGHIIGDNQDLDRLGQELWAWIYARQTALVWTPTAERIMQDSMKSYDWQERDKNVWRLYSETMV
;
A
#
# COMPACT_ATOMS: atom_id res chain seq x y z
N MET A 1 14.69 -16.64 -2.67
CA MET A 1 13.30 -16.73 -2.18
C MET A 1 13.06 -15.66 -1.11
N ILE A 2 11.96 -14.91 -1.22
CA ILE A 2 11.59 -13.90 -0.23
C ILE A 2 10.84 -14.58 0.91
N ARG A 3 11.32 -14.40 2.13
CA ARG A 3 10.76 -15.00 3.35
C ARG A 3 9.96 -13.96 4.12
N ARG A 4 9.17 -14.44 5.10
CA ARG A 4 8.43 -13.53 5.99
C ARG A 4 9.34 -12.51 6.67
N ILE A 5 10.50 -12.96 7.13
CA ILE A 5 11.45 -12.06 7.80
C ILE A 5 11.97 -10.99 6.83
N ASP A 6 12.16 -11.33 5.56
CA ASP A 6 12.62 -10.36 4.57
C ASP A 6 11.58 -9.26 4.36
N MET A 7 10.29 -9.63 4.31
CA MET A 7 9.19 -8.67 4.17
C MET A 7 9.10 -7.76 5.40
N ALA A 8 9.20 -8.33 6.60
CA ALA A 8 9.13 -7.56 7.84
C ALA A 8 10.31 -6.58 7.95
N LEU A 9 11.52 -7.03 7.64
CA LEU A 9 12.71 -6.18 7.67
C LEU A 9 12.62 -5.06 6.63
N HIS A 10 12.10 -5.37 5.45
CA HIS A 10 11.92 -4.38 4.39
C HIS A 10 11.01 -3.24 4.84
N VAL A 11 9.85 -3.56 5.43
CA VAL A 11 8.92 -2.56 5.94
C VAL A 11 9.58 -1.73 7.04
N GLN A 12 10.27 -2.38 7.99
CA GLN A 12 10.95 -1.69 9.08
C GLN A 12 12.04 -0.75 8.56
N GLU A 13 12.81 -1.20 7.59
CA GLU A 13 13.89 -0.41 7.00
C GLU A 13 13.35 0.84 6.31
N ILE A 14 12.31 0.68 5.48
CA ILE A 14 11.70 1.82 4.80
C ILE A 14 11.18 2.83 5.82
N CYS A 15 10.49 2.36 6.85
CA CYS A 15 9.93 3.26 7.86
C CYS A 15 11.02 3.98 8.64
N ALA A 16 12.10 3.29 8.98
CA ALA A 16 13.23 3.91 9.69
C ALA A 16 13.92 4.97 8.83
N LEU A 17 14.14 4.68 7.55
CA LEU A 17 14.81 5.60 6.63
C LEU A 17 13.96 6.83 6.33
N ASN A 18 12.64 6.74 6.45
CA ASN A 18 11.71 7.81 6.09
C ASN A 18 11.02 8.42 7.31
N ASP A 19 11.48 8.09 8.51
CA ASP A 19 10.96 8.63 9.77
C ASP A 19 9.44 8.43 9.88
N ILE A 20 8.99 7.19 9.65
CA ILE A 20 7.58 6.79 9.73
C ILE A 20 7.38 5.96 11.01
N LYS A 21 6.42 6.37 11.81
CA LYS A 21 6.02 5.62 13.00
C LYS A 21 5.06 4.51 12.61
N VAL A 22 5.30 3.32 13.13
CA VAL A 22 4.48 2.15 12.82
C VAL A 22 3.71 1.73 14.06
N ARG A 23 2.39 1.65 13.93
CA ARG A 23 1.50 1.09 14.93
C ARG A 23 1.01 -0.26 14.41
N TYR A 24 1.15 -1.31 15.23
CA TYR A 24 0.69 -2.63 14.85
C TYR A 24 -0.68 -2.90 15.46
N GLN A 25 -1.65 -3.23 14.60
CA GLN A 25 -2.96 -3.65 15.04
C GLN A 25 -2.89 -5.07 15.60
N SER A 26 -3.59 -5.32 16.72
CA SER A 26 -3.67 -6.65 17.29
C SER A 26 -4.32 -7.63 16.33
N MET A 27 -3.76 -8.84 16.24
CA MET A 27 -4.33 -9.92 15.43
C MET A 27 -5.59 -10.50 16.04
N ASP A 28 -5.90 -10.15 17.31
CA ASP A 28 -7.14 -10.55 17.95
C ASP A 28 -8.36 -9.78 17.42
N GLU A 29 -8.13 -8.63 16.79
CA GLU A 29 -9.19 -7.88 16.14
C GLU A 29 -9.56 -8.56 14.82
N ILE A 30 -10.87 -8.75 14.59
CA ILE A 30 -11.36 -9.53 13.46
C ILE A 30 -11.09 -8.82 12.13
N GLU A 31 -11.35 -7.51 12.08
CA GLU A 31 -11.23 -6.75 10.83
C GLU A 31 -9.90 -6.01 10.76
N PRO A 32 -9.14 -6.18 9.65
CA PRO A 32 -7.94 -5.39 9.44
C PRO A 32 -8.28 -3.90 9.30
N ARG A 33 -7.56 -3.07 10.04
CA ARG A 33 -7.69 -1.62 9.96
C ARG A 33 -6.35 -1.02 9.60
N TYR A 34 -6.17 -0.76 8.31
CA TYR A 34 -4.98 -0.10 7.80
C TYR A 34 -5.28 1.38 7.61
N TRP A 35 -4.37 2.23 8.06
CA TRP A 35 -4.49 3.66 7.81
C TRP A 35 -3.11 4.30 7.76
N ALA A 36 -3.06 5.47 7.13
CA ALA A 36 -1.88 6.32 7.09
C ALA A 36 -2.27 7.74 7.48
N ASN A 37 -1.42 8.39 8.26
CA ASN A 37 -1.57 9.79 8.62
C ASN A 37 -0.31 10.54 8.16
N PRO A 38 -0.35 11.17 6.97
CA PRO A 38 0.83 11.85 6.45
C PRO A 38 1.32 13.01 7.33
N ASN A 39 0.40 13.71 7.98
CA ASN A 39 0.78 14.85 8.83
C ASN A 39 1.61 14.42 10.03
N LYS A 40 1.29 13.27 10.60
CA LYS A 40 2.03 12.71 11.74
C LYS A 40 3.11 11.72 11.31
N ARG A 41 3.19 11.39 10.03
CA ARG A 41 4.07 10.36 9.48
C ARG A 41 3.94 9.06 10.26
N GLU A 42 2.70 8.61 10.36
CA GLU A 42 2.34 7.42 11.11
C GLU A 42 1.45 6.52 10.28
N ILE A 43 1.66 5.21 10.38
CA ILE A 43 0.81 4.21 9.76
C ILE A 43 0.34 3.19 10.79
N GLN A 44 -0.82 2.59 10.53
CA GLN A 44 -1.24 1.40 11.26
C GLN A 44 -1.34 0.25 10.28
N ILE A 45 -0.72 -0.86 10.63
CA ILE A 45 -0.67 -2.07 9.82
C ILE A 45 -0.83 -3.29 10.71
N ARG A 46 -1.06 -4.44 10.09
CA ARG A 46 -0.91 -5.72 10.76
C ARG A 46 0.51 -6.24 10.57
N PRO A 47 0.99 -7.14 11.44
CA PRO A 47 2.28 -7.80 11.22
C PRO A 47 2.35 -8.43 9.83
N THR A 48 3.50 -8.32 9.19
CA THR A 48 3.70 -8.73 7.80
C THR A 48 3.88 -10.26 7.69
N LYS A 49 2.85 -11.00 8.06
CA LYS A 49 2.90 -12.47 8.11
C LYS A 49 2.77 -13.14 6.75
N ASN A 50 2.24 -12.43 5.77
CA ASN A 50 2.06 -12.95 4.42
C ASN A 50 2.15 -11.81 3.41
N THR A 51 2.14 -12.16 2.14
CA THR A 51 2.27 -11.17 1.06
C THR A 51 1.16 -10.14 1.08
N GLY A 52 -0.07 -10.55 1.41
CA GLY A 52 -1.20 -9.62 1.47
C GLY A 52 -1.00 -8.53 2.52
N TYR A 53 -0.62 -8.91 3.73
CA TYR A 53 -0.33 -7.94 4.79
C TYR A 53 0.88 -7.07 4.44
N TYR A 54 1.88 -7.67 3.79
CA TYR A 54 3.08 -6.95 3.37
C TYR A 54 2.76 -5.85 2.35
N VAL A 55 2.05 -6.18 1.26
CA VAL A 55 1.75 -5.16 0.24
C VAL A 55 0.77 -4.11 0.74
N SER A 56 -0.14 -4.48 1.66
CA SER A 56 -1.02 -3.51 2.31
C SER A 56 -0.23 -2.54 3.18
N ALA A 57 0.82 -3.00 3.86
CA ALA A 57 1.73 -2.13 4.61
C ALA A 57 2.46 -1.17 3.68
N LEU A 58 2.98 -1.65 2.55
CA LEU A 58 3.64 -0.80 1.56
C LEU A 58 2.68 0.25 0.99
N HIS A 59 1.41 -0.11 0.81
CA HIS A 59 0.39 0.82 0.36
C HIS A 59 0.22 1.98 1.35
N GLU A 60 0.17 1.69 2.66
CA GLU A 60 0.08 2.76 3.67
C GLU A 60 1.35 3.61 3.70
N ILE A 61 2.51 3.00 3.56
CA ILE A 61 3.77 3.74 3.42
C ILE A 61 3.71 4.67 2.20
N GLY A 62 3.15 4.18 1.10
CA GLY A 62 3.01 4.96 -0.13
C GLY A 62 2.18 6.23 0.05
N HIS A 63 1.20 6.24 0.96
CA HIS A 63 0.44 7.44 1.28
C HIS A 63 1.30 8.52 1.96
N ILE A 64 2.41 8.15 2.58
CA ILE A 64 3.27 9.08 3.30
C ILE A 64 4.45 9.54 2.46
N ILE A 65 5.04 8.62 1.68
CA ILE A 65 6.23 8.89 0.88
C ILE A 65 5.84 9.56 -0.43
N GLY A 66 6.59 10.60 -0.78
CA GLY A 66 6.42 11.29 -2.05
C GLY A 66 5.52 12.50 -1.94
N ASP A 67 5.32 13.17 -3.06
CA ASP A 67 4.61 14.43 -3.16
C ASP A 67 3.24 14.20 -3.80
N ASN A 68 2.39 13.47 -3.09
CA ASN A 68 1.07 13.08 -3.58
C ASN A 68 -0.09 13.73 -2.82
N GLN A 69 0.21 14.62 -1.87
CA GLN A 69 -0.83 15.21 -1.01
C GLN A 69 -1.74 16.19 -1.75
N ASP A 70 -1.28 16.73 -2.87
CA ASP A 70 -2.08 17.63 -3.70
C ASP A 70 -3.06 16.89 -4.60
N LEU A 71 -2.94 15.57 -4.70
CA LEU A 71 -3.83 14.75 -5.51
C LEU A 71 -5.18 14.58 -4.80
N ASP A 72 -6.22 14.34 -5.58
CA ASP A 72 -7.50 13.95 -5.00
C ASP A 72 -7.39 12.54 -4.39
N ARG A 73 -8.48 12.08 -3.76
CA ARG A 73 -8.47 10.82 -3.05
C ARG A 73 -8.09 9.64 -3.96
N LEU A 74 -8.66 9.59 -5.16
CA LEU A 74 -8.38 8.51 -6.09
C LEU A 74 -6.93 8.55 -6.56
N GLY A 75 -6.41 9.76 -6.83
CA GLY A 75 -5.02 9.94 -7.20
C GLY A 75 -4.07 9.50 -6.09
N GLN A 76 -4.39 9.82 -4.84
CA GLN A 76 -3.58 9.40 -3.70
C GLN A 76 -3.57 7.88 -3.55
N GLU A 77 -4.73 7.24 -3.71
CA GLU A 77 -4.81 5.78 -3.63
C GLU A 77 -4.04 5.12 -4.77
N LEU A 78 -4.19 5.63 -5.98
CA LEU A 78 -3.44 5.11 -7.12
C LEU A 78 -1.93 5.25 -6.90
N TRP A 79 -1.48 6.42 -6.46
CA TRP A 79 -0.07 6.64 -6.15
C TRP A 79 0.46 5.66 -5.11
N ALA A 80 -0.31 5.45 -4.04
CA ALA A 80 0.10 4.54 -2.98
C ALA A 80 0.24 3.10 -3.48
N TRP A 81 -0.65 2.64 -4.35
CA TRP A 81 -0.55 1.31 -4.94
C TRP A 81 0.59 1.20 -5.95
N ILE A 82 0.83 2.26 -6.74
CA ILE A 82 2.00 2.32 -7.62
C ILE A 82 3.28 2.15 -6.80
N TYR A 83 3.38 2.91 -5.71
CA TYR A 83 4.53 2.82 -4.82
C TYR A 83 4.70 1.39 -4.28
N ALA A 84 3.62 0.79 -3.79
CA ALA A 84 3.67 -0.56 -3.23
C ALA A 84 4.17 -1.57 -4.27
N ARG A 85 3.63 -1.51 -5.48
CA ARG A 85 4.00 -2.44 -6.55
C ARG A 85 5.46 -2.29 -6.96
N GLN A 86 5.94 -1.07 -7.10
CA GLN A 86 7.32 -0.81 -7.51
C GLN A 86 8.34 -1.12 -6.42
N THR A 87 7.94 -1.00 -5.15
CA THR A 87 8.84 -1.13 -4.02
C THR A 87 8.91 -2.56 -3.48
N ALA A 88 7.86 -3.34 -3.65
CA ALA A 88 7.77 -4.67 -3.08
C ALA A 88 8.89 -5.58 -3.60
N LEU A 89 9.50 -6.33 -2.68
CA LEU A 89 10.50 -7.34 -3.01
C LEU A 89 9.90 -8.50 -3.79
N VAL A 90 8.60 -8.74 -3.60
CA VAL A 90 7.86 -9.78 -4.29
C VAL A 90 6.45 -9.26 -4.57
N TRP A 91 5.93 -9.52 -5.78
CA TRP A 91 4.57 -9.15 -6.17
C TRP A 91 3.88 -10.40 -6.70
N THR A 92 2.99 -10.95 -5.90
CA THR A 92 2.31 -12.21 -6.21
C THR A 92 0.97 -11.97 -6.89
N PRO A 93 0.33 -13.01 -7.47
CA PRO A 93 -1.05 -12.88 -7.95
C PRO A 93 -2.01 -12.43 -6.85
N THR A 94 -1.78 -12.83 -5.60
CA THR A 94 -2.57 -12.35 -4.47
C THR A 94 -2.41 -10.85 -4.27
N ALA A 95 -1.18 -10.33 -4.33
CA ALA A 95 -0.90 -8.90 -4.23
C ALA A 95 -1.60 -8.13 -5.35
N GLU A 96 -1.51 -8.62 -6.58
CA GLU A 96 -2.17 -7.99 -7.72
C GLU A 96 -3.68 -7.93 -7.53
N ARG A 97 -4.29 -9.01 -7.04
CA ARG A 97 -5.72 -9.07 -6.78
C ARG A 97 -6.15 -8.08 -5.71
N ILE A 98 -5.37 -7.97 -4.62
CA ILE A 98 -5.67 -7.02 -3.55
C ILE A 98 -5.67 -5.59 -4.09
N MET A 99 -4.67 -5.22 -4.88
CA MET A 99 -4.59 -3.91 -5.50
C MET A 99 -5.80 -3.67 -6.42
N GLN A 100 -6.12 -4.63 -7.29
CA GLN A 100 -7.22 -4.48 -8.24
C GLN A 100 -8.56 -4.35 -7.50
N ASP A 101 -8.80 -5.18 -6.48
CA ASP A 101 -10.03 -5.13 -5.70
C ASP A 101 -10.14 -3.81 -4.94
N SER A 102 -9.05 -3.33 -4.37
CA SER A 102 -9.02 -2.05 -3.67
C SER A 102 -9.38 -0.91 -4.61
N MET A 103 -8.74 -0.85 -5.78
CA MET A 103 -8.99 0.22 -6.74
C MET A 103 -10.41 0.17 -7.30
N LYS A 104 -10.96 -1.03 -7.51
CA LYS A 104 -12.35 -1.18 -7.97
C LYS A 104 -13.38 -0.76 -6.94
N SER A 105 -13.02 -0.72 -5.67
CA SER A 105 -13.96 -0.36 -4.60
C SER A 105 -14.29 1.13 -4.57
N TYR A 106 -13.52 1.97 -5.28
CA TYR A 106 -13.75 3.41 -5.31
C TYR A 106 -14.78 3.77 -6.37
N ASP A 107 -15.47 4.90 -6.11
CA ASP A 107 -16.47 5.43 -7.03
C ASP A 107 -15.79 6.27 -8.12
N TRP A 108 -15.36 5.60 -9.19
CA TRP A 108 -14.63 6.22 -10.27
C TRP A 108 -15.57 6.99 -11.21
N GLN A 109 -15.17 8.21 -11.55
CA GLN A 109 -15.75 8.88 -12.71
C GLN A 109 -15.25 8.18 -13.98
N GLU A 110 -15.98 8.36 -15.10
CA GLU A 110 -15.66 7.66 -16.34
C GLU A 110 -14.23 7.93 -16.81
N ARG A 111 -13.79 9.18 -16.73
CA ARG A 111 -12.41 9.56 -17.11
C ARG A 111 -11.37 8.88 -16.23
N ASP A 112 -11.68 8.74 -14.93
CA ASP A 112 -10.74 8.15 -13.96
C ASP A 112 -10.61 6.65 -14.19
N LYS A 113 -11.71 5.99 -14.56
CA LYS A 113 -11.68 4.57 -14.94
C LYS A 113 -10.73 4.32 -16.11
N ASN A 114 -10.74 5.22 -17.08
CA ASN A 114 -9.85 5.12 -18.24
C ASN A 114 -8.39 5.30 -17.82
N VAL A 115 -8.09 6.25 -16.96
CA VAL A 115 -6.74 6.46 -16.44
C VAL A 115 -6.25 5.22 -15.69
N TRP A 116 -7.07 4.68 -14.81
CA TRP A 116 -6.73 3.47 -14.06
C TRP A 116 -6.49 2.29 -15.00
N ARG A 117 -7.35 2.10 -15.98
CA ARG A 117 -7.21 1.01 -16.94
C ARG A 117 -5.90 1.11 -17.72
N LEU A 118 -5.60 2.29 -18.25
CA LEU A 118 -4.35 2.52 -18.98
C LEU A 118 -3.14 2.24 -18.10
N TYR A 119 -3.18 2.72 -16.87
CA TYR A 119 -2.10 2.50 -15.92
C TYR A 119 -1.91 1.00 -15.64
N SER A 120 -2.99 0.30 -15.33
CA SER A 120 -2.92 -1.12 -14.99
C SER A 120 -2.42 -1.96 -16.17
N GLU A 121 -2.75 -1.58 -17.41
CA GLU A 121 -2.29 -2.26 -18.61
C GLU A 121 -0.80 -2.04 -18.85
N THR A 122 -0.30 -0.83 -18.60
CA THR A 122 1.11 -0.51 -18.81
C THR A 122 2.03 -1.09 -17.75
N MET A 123 1.50 -1.44 -16.59
CA MET A 123 2.29 -1.99 -15.49
C MET A 123 2.51 -3.51 -15.58
N VAL A 124 1.90 -4.16 -16.50
CA VAL A 124 2.01 -5.62 -16.68
C VAL A 124 3.34 -6.00 -17.32
#